data_2e812c999b0d828489f90988a9d685ef
#
_entry.id   2e812c999b0d828489f90988a9d685ef
#
_cell.length_a   1.000
_cell.length_b   1.000
_cell.length_c   1.000
_cell.angle_alpha   90.00
_cell.angle_beta   90.00
_cell.angle_gamma   90.00
#
_symmetry.space_group_name_H-M   'P 1'
#
loop_
_entity.id
_entity.type
_entity.pdbx_description
1 polymer ?
#
loop_
_entity_poly.entity_id
_entity_poly.type
_entity_poly.pdbx_seq_one_letter_code
_entity_poly.pdbx_strand_id
1 'polypeptide(L)'
;MDKLKSQGKPFDISKWEVWEAFQVVKENKGAPGVDGQSIADFESDLKNNLYKVWNRMSSGSYFPPPVRAVEIPKPHGGGTRMLGIPTVADRVAQTVVARRLEGKVEPIFHPDSYGYRPNRSALDAAAICRKRCWKTDWVIDLDIQKFFDSVRWDLTIKAVEAHTDVPWVVLYVKRWLQAPLQLPDGTLADRDRGTPQGSSVSPVLANLYLHYAFDMWLHREFPTVTFERFADDAVVHCVTERQARRVLAAIAHRMEEVGLRLHPAKTKIVYCKDGRRRGKHEHTSFTFLGFTFRPRAARDRKGGRFLSFQPAISKDALKKISGEVRGWRLHRRVNLTFVELAKETNKIVAGWMQYYGHFYRSALYPLLARINAYLVRWIRDKYKRLQGSKKAHRKLQEITVRYPRMFAHWKWVPFAW
;
A
#
# COMPACT_ATOMS: atom_id res chain seq x y z
N MET A 1 24.11 -1.74 32.10
CA MET A 1 25.21 -1.91 31.12
C MET A 1 25.49 -0.57 30.50
N ASP A 2 26.65 -0.01 30.84
CA ASP A 2 27.05 1.35 30.54
C ASP A 2 26.99 1.70 29.06
N LYS A 3 26.41 2.86 28.79
CA LYS A 3 26.51 3.56 27.50
C LYS A 3 28.00 3.95 27.32
N LEU A 4 28.77 3.07 26.69
CA LEU A 4 30.07 3.45 26.16
C LEU A 4 29.82 4.51 25.08
N LYS A 5 29.83 5.77 25.48
CA LYS A 5 29.99 6.92 24.59
C LYS A 5 31.27 6.66 23.81
N SER A 6 31.15 6.42 22.49
CA SER A 6 32.33 6.34 21.64
C SER A 6 32.97 7.73 21.61
N GLN A 7 33.97 7.96 22.45
CA GLN A 7 34.79 9.15 22.38
C GLN A 7 35.34 9.32 20.98
N GLY A 8 34.95 10.39 20.30
CA GLY A 8 35.50 10.79 19.00
C GLY A 8 34.55 10.84 17.81
N LYS A 9 33.27 10.52 17.98
CA LYS A 9 32.31 10.61 16.86
C LYS A 9 31.28 11.72 17.12
N PRO A 10 31.02 12.62 16.11
CA PRO A 10 30.14 13.77 16.30
C PRO A 10 28.66 13.38 16.45
N PHE A 11 28.27 12.19 15.97
CA PHE A 11 26.88 11.76 15.97
C PHE A 11 26.65 10.53 16.84
N ASP A 12 25.66 10.62 17.74
CA ASP A 12 25.23 9.54 18.62
C ASP A 12 24.30 8.58 17.86
N ILE A 13 24.93 7.61 17.19
CA ILE A 13 24.26 6.51 16.50
C ILE A 13 24.84 5.22 17.06
N SER A 14 24.01 4.38 17.66
CA SER A 14 24.46 3.11 18.21
C SER A 14 24.64 2.04 17.13
N LYS A 15 25.58 1.11 17.36
CA LYS A 15 25.72 -0.06 16.47
C LYS A 15 24.48 -0.95 16.47
N TRP A 16 23.74 -0.93 17.57
CA TRP A 16 22.50 -1.68 17.72
C TRP A 16 21.39 -1.14 16.82
N GLU A 17 21.23 0.18 16.71
CA GLU A 17 20.27 0.79 15.77
C GLU A 17 20.53 0.37 14.32
N VAL A 18 21.82 0.29 13.93
CA VAL A 18 22.20 -0.15 12.57
C VAL A 18 21.90 -1.63 12.36
N TRP A 19 22.14 -2.47 13.39
CA TRP A 19 21.81 -3.89 13.32
C TRP A 19 20.30 -4.13 13.23
N GLU A 20 19.49 -3.45 14.04
CA GLU A 20 18.03 -3.54 13.98
C GLU A 20 17.49 -3.04 12.61
N ALA A 21 18.06 -1.97 12.08
CA ALA A 21 17.72 -1.47 10.76
C ALA A 21 17.98 -2.50 9.67
N PHE A 22 19.10 -3.25 9.77
CA PHE A 22 19.37 -4.35 8.84
C PHE A 22 18.32 -5.46 8.95
N GLN A 23 17.85 -5.84 10.16
CA GLN A 23 16.80 -6.86 10.30
C GLN A 23 15.52 -6.45 9.53
N VAL A 24 15.11 -5.18 9.65
CA VAL A 24 13.94 -4.65 8.92
C VAL A 24 14.18 -4.71 7.40
N VAL A 25 15.37 -4.33 6.93
CA VAL A 25 15.72 -4.39 5.50
C VAL A 25 15.73 -5.83 4.99
N LYS A 26 16.22 -6.78 5.79
CA LYS A 26 16.23 -8.21 5.47
C LYS A 26 14.81 -8.79 5.36
N GLU A 27 13.92 -8.46 6.30
CA GLU A 27 12.52 -8.90 6.28
C GLU A 27 11.75 -8.34 5.09
N ASN A 28 11.98 -7.08 4.74
CA ASN A 28 11.34 -6.42 3.60
C ASN A 28 11.85 -6.93 2.25
N LYS A 29 12.98 -7.65 2.22
CA LYS A 29 13.61 -8.15 1.00
C LYS A 29 13.98 -7.00 0.04
N GLY A 30 14.00 -7.27 -1.25
CA GLY A 30 14.23 -6.25 -2.27
C GLY A 30 15.41 -6.56 -3.17
N ALA A 31 15.43 -5.90 -4.32
CA ALA A 31 16.48 -6.04 -5.33
C ALA A 31 17.77 -5.29 -4.91
N PRO A 32 18.95 -5.66 -5.46
CA PRO A 32 20.19 -4.93 -5.28
C PRO A 32 20.13 -3.52 -5.90
N GLY A 33 20.90 -2.59 -5.33
CA GLY A 33 21.07 -1.23 -5.84
C GLY A 33 22.04 -1.15 -7.03
N VAL A 34 22.70 0.01 -7.17
CA VAL A 34 23.70 0.28 -8.23
C VAL A 34 24.97 -0.57 -8.09
N ASP A 35 25.28 -1.01 -6.87
CA ASP A 35 26.43 -1.84 -6.53
C ASP A 35 26.24 -3.32 -6.86
N GLY A 36 25.04 -3.72 -7.26
CA GLY A 36 24.70 -5.12 -7.56
C GLY A 36 24.65 -6.03 -6.33
N GLN A 37 24.97 -5.53 -5.11
CA GLN A 37 25.01 -6.33 -3.89
C GLN A 37 23.61 -6.73 -3.43
N SER A 38 23.32 -8.02 -3.38
CA SER A 38 22.08 -8.56 -2.81
C SER A 38 22.10 -8.53 -1.26
N ILE A 39 20.95 -8.78 -0.64
CA ILE A 39 20.88 -8.91 0.83
C ILE A 39 21.72 -10.08 1.31
N ALA A 40 21.76 -11.20 0.55
CA ALA A 40 22.57 -12.35 0.89
C ALA A 40 24.07 -12.04 0.80
N ASP A 41 24.52 -11.32 -0.23
CA ASP A 41 25.90 -10.87 -0.35
C ASP A 41 26.30 -9.90 0.77
N PHE A 42 25.39 -8.99 1.14
CA PHE A 42 25.60 -8.09 2.28
C PHE A 42 25.71 -8.87 3.60
N GLU A 43 24.92 -9.93 3.77
CA GLU A 43 24.90 -10.77 4.96
C GLU A 43 26.16 -11.65 5.07
N SER A 44 26.78 -12.04 3.96
CA SER A 44 28.00 -12.87 3.96
C SER A 44 29.18 -12.22 4.69
N ASP A 45 29.25 -10.87 4.70
CA ASP A 45 30.24 -10.09 5.47
C ASP A 45 29.53 -9.06 6.38
N LEU A 46 28.51 -9.52 7.10
CA LEU A 46 27.58 -8.67 7.84
C LEU A 46 28.29 -7.73 8.84
N LYS A 47 29.23 -8.26 9.62
CA LYS A 47 29.95 -7.51 10.66
C LYS A 47 30.67 -6.30 10.07
N ASN A 48 31.43 -6.49 9.01
CA ASN A 48 32.20 -5.43 8.36
C ASN A 48 31.29 -4.46 7.61
N ASN A 49 30.26 -4.95 6.95
CA ASN A 49 29.31 -4.11 6.22
C ASN A 49 28.53 -3.20 7.18
N LEU A 50 28.00 -3.72 8.29
CA LEU A 50 27.33 -2.91 9.31
C LEU A 50 28.30 -1.94 9.99
N TYR A 51 29.54 -2.38 10.27
CA TYR A 51 30.55 -1.49 10.83
C TYR A 51 30.86 -0.31 9.89
N LYS A 52 30.99 -0.55 8.58
CA LYS A 52 31.19 0.52 7.58
C LYS A 52 30.04 1.53 7.59
N VAL A 53 28.78 1.05 7.58
CA VAL A 53 27.60 1.92 7.63
C VAL A 53 27.60 2.74 8.93
N TRP A 54 27.72 2.08 10.09
CA TRP A 54 27.75 2.73 11.38
C TRP A 54 28.89 3.76 11.48
N ASN A 55 30.10 3.37 11.08
CA ASN A 55 31.29 4.22 11.18
C ASN A 55 31.15 5.51 10.35
N ARG A 56 30.68 5.40 9.11
CA ARG A 56 30.45 6.54 8.22
C ARG A 56 29.30 7.42 8.69
N MET A 57 28.19 6.82 9.15
CA MET A 57 27.06 7.59 9.68
C MET A 57 27.45 8.36 10.95
N SER A 58 28.09 7.70 11.92
CA SER A 58 28.45 8.32 13.19
C SER A 58 29.56 9.37 13.07
N SER A 59 30.37 9.31 12.02
CA SER A 59 31.40 10.34 11.70
C SER A 59 30.88 11.48 10.80
N GLY A 60 29.67 11.41 10.29
CA GLY A 60 29.16 12.41 9.33
C GLY A 60 29.66 12.22 7.90
N SER A 61 30.49 11.20 7.63
CA SER A 61 31.09 10.95 6.32
C SER A 61 30.28 10.00 5.42
N TYR A 62 29.04 9.65 5.80
CA TYR A 62 28.17 8.84 4.95
C TYR A 62 27.60 9.68 3.81
N PHE A 63 27.92 9.33 2.58
CA PHE A 63 27.31 9.86 1.36
C PHE A 63 26.56 8.74 0.64
N PRO A 64 25.28 8.94 0.31
CA PRO A 64 24.51 7.93 -0.41
C PRO A 64 25.05 7.74 -1.82
N PRO A 65 25.16 6.50 -2.30
CA PRO A 65 25.44 6.26 -3.72
C PRO A 65 24.21 6.66 -4.57
N PRO A 66 24.37 6.74 -5.90
CA PRO A 66 23.23 6.93 -6.82
C PRO A 66 22.14 5.87 -6.58
N VAL A 67 20.88 6.26 -6.78
CA VAL A 67 19.74 5.36 -6.65
C VAL A 67 19.47 4.73 -8.00
N ARG A 68 19.43 3.39 -8.09
CA ARG A 68 19.17 2.67 -9.35
C ARG A 68 17.71 2.86 -9.77
N ALA A 69 17.50 3.48 -10.92
CA ALA A 69 16.18 3.67 -11.50
C ALA A 69 15.72 2.41 -12.25
N VAL A 70 14.51 1.95 -11.99
CA VAL A 70 13.89 0.81 -12.68
C VAL A 70 12.47 1.15 -13.08
N GLU A 71 12.17 1.03 -14.36
CA GLU A 71 10.80 1.20 -14.84
C GLU A 71 9.96 -0.04 -14.60
N ILE A 72 8.82 0.12 -13.96
CA ILE A 72 7.85 -0.95 -13.79
C ILE A 72 6.50 -0.58 -14.39
N PRO A 73 5.80 -1.51 -15.03
CA PRO A 73 4.45 -1.27 -15.54
C PRO A 73 3.48 -0.88 -14.43
N LYS A 74 2.62 0.10 -14.67
CA LYS A 74 1.53 0.42 -13.73
C LYS A 74 0.52 -0.72 -13.68
N PRO A 75 0.00 -1.10 -12.50
CA PRO A 75 -0.89 -2.25 -12.33
C PRO A 75 -2.17 -2.22 -13.18
N HIS A 76 -2.61 -1.03 -13.56
CA HIS A 76 -3.88 -0.81 -14.28
C HIS A 76 -3.70 -0.39 -15.76
N GLY A 77 -2.48 -0.53 -16.29
CA GLY A 77 -2.14 0.00 -17.62
C GLY A 77 -1.89 1.51 -17.59
N GLY A 78 -1.59 2.10 -18.77
CA GLY A 78 -1.38 3.56 -18.87
C GLY A 78 0.04 4.01 -18.54
N GLY A 79 1.05 3.20 -18.90
CA GLY A 79 2.46 3.58 -18.81
C GLY A 79 3.23 2.90 -17.71
N THR A 80 4.45 3.40 -17.47
CA THR A 80 5.37 2.93 -16.45
C THR A 80 5.41 3.88 -15.25
N ARG A 81 5.99 3.43 -14.16
CA ARG A 81 6.44 4.26 -13.04
C ARG A 81 7.90 3.95 -12.76
N MET A 82 8.66 4.99 -12.44
CA MET A 82 10.05 4.85 -12.04
C MET A 82 10.14 4.46 -10.57
N LEU A 83 10.79 3.33 -10.27
CA LEU A 83 11.21 2.98 -8.91
C LEU A 83 12.67 3.36 -8.74
N GLY A 84 12.99 3.91 -7.58
CA GLY A 84 14.38 4.10 -7.17
C GLY A 84 14.78 3.03 -6.17
N ILE A 85 15.79 2.24 -6.48
CA ILE A 85 16.30 1.16 -5.63
C ILE A 85 17.64 1.57 -5.04
N PRO A 86 17.69 1.96 -3.74
CA PRO A 86 18.93 2.22 -3.03
C PRO A 86 19.72 0.93 -2.80
N THR A 87 21.03 1.02 -2.58
CA THR A 87 21.85 -0.13 -2.15
C THR A 87 21.37 -0.70 -0.81
N VAL A 88 21.78 -1.93 -0.48
CA VAL A 88 21.43 -2.54 0.83
C VAL A 88 21.96 -1.69 1.96
N ALA A 89 23.23 -1.24 1.87
CA ALA A 89 23.86 -0.35 2.85
C ALA A 89 23.07 0.94 3.04
N ASP A 90 22.61 1.55 1.93
CA ASP A 90 21.86 2.79 1.98
C ASP A 90 20.47 2.59 2.58
N ARG A 91 19.77 1.49 2.26
CA ARG A 91 18.50 1.12 2.92
C ARG A 91 18.65 0.96 4.42
N VAL A 92 19.75 0.36 4.90
CA VAL A 92 20.05 0.25 6.34
C VAL A 92 20.22 1.65 6.95
N ALA A 93 21.05 2.51 6.33
CA ALA A 93 21.28 3.87 6.79
C ALA A 93 19.98 4.69 6.84
N GLN A 94 19.17 4.61 5.78
CA GLN A 94 17.87 5.27 5.70
C GLN A 94 16.89 4.77 6.76
N THR A 95 16.90 3.46 7.06
CA THR A 95 16.02 2.88 8.09
C THR A 95 16.39 3.37 9.48
N VAL A 96 17.68 3.57 9.79
CA VAL A 96 18.11 4.20 11.06
C VAL A 96 17.48 5.59 11.21
N VAL A 97 17.61 6.43 10.17
CA VAL A 97 17.04 7.79 10.17
C VAL A 97 15.51 7.77 10.23
N ALA A 98 14.88 6.93 9.41
CA ALA A 98 13.44 6.80 9.36
C ALA A 98 12.85 6.45 10.72
N ARG A 99 13.40 5.46 11.41
CA ARG A 99 12.95 5.05 12.77
C ARG A 99 13.15 6.15 13.81
N ARG A 100 14.25 6.90 13.74
CA ARG A 100 14.52 8.02 14.65
C ARG A 100 13.50 9.16 14.44
N LEU A 101 13.23 9.50 13.17
CA LEU A 101 12.25 10.52 12.81
C LEU A 101 10.82 10.06 13.11
N GLU A 102 10.46 8.82 12.77
CA GLU A 102 9.13 8.24 13.00
C GLU A 102 8.72 8.30 14.47
N GLY A 103 9.64 7.96 15.40
CA GLY A 103 9.38 8.07 16.83
C GLY A 103 9.02 9.49 17.30
N LYS A 104 9.42 10.52 16.57
CA LYS A 104 9.11 11.92 16.86
C LYS A 104 7.82 12.41 16.19
N VAL A 105 7.57 11.95 14.94
CA VAL A 105 6.45 12.48 14.13
C VAL A 105 5.18 11.62 14.21
N GLU A 106 5.26 10.35 14.60
CA GLU A 106 4.07 9.50 14.71
C GLU A 106 2.99 10.07 15.66
N PRO A 107 3.36 10.62 16.85
CA PRO A 107 2.36 11.18 17.76
C PRO A 107 1.61 12.40 17.24
N ILE A 108 2.19 13.15 16.29
CA ILE A 108 1.58 14.38 15.77
C ILE A 108 0.69 14.13 14.55
N PHE A 109 0.84 12.98 13.87
CA PHE A 109 0.06 12.72 12.67
C PHE A 109 -1.44 12.67 12.94
N HIS A 110 -2.19 13.22 12.00
CA HIS A 110 -3.65 13.25 12.09
C HIS A 110 -4.22 11.83 12.25
N PRO A 111 -5.23 11.61 13.12
CA PRO A 111 -5.80 10.28 13.37
C PRO A 111 -6.42 9.64 12.12
N ASP A 112 -6.83 10.41 11.13
CA ASP A 112 -7.39 9.96 9.86
C ASP A 112 -6.35 9.79 8.73
N SER A 113 -5.06 9.85 9.04
CA SER A 113 -3.96 9.43 8.19
C SER A 113 -3.57 8.00 8.53
N TYR A 114 -3.53 7.09 7.54
CA TYR A 114 -3.38 5.64 7.76
C TYR A 114 -2.16 5.04 7.07
N GLY A 115 -1.79 5.50 5.88
CA GLY A 115 -0.72 4.90 5.08
C GLY A 115 0.66 5.00 5.72
N TYR A 116 1.45 3.93 5.62
CA TYR A 116 2.83 3.86 6.12
C TYR A 116 3.00 4.16 7.62
N ARG A 117 1.98 3.93 8.42
CA ARG A 117 2.01 4.17 9.86
C ARG A 117 1.89 2.87 10.64
N PRO A 118 2.60 2.72 11.78
CA PRO A 118 2.47 1.56 12.65
C PRO A 118 1.04 1.43 13.18
N ASN A 119 0.56 0.20 13.30
CA ASN A 119 -0.77 -0.14 13.85
C ASN A 119 -1.96 0.51 13.09
N ARG A 120 -1.76 0.96 11.85
CA ARG A 120 -2.80 1.48 10.95
C ARG A 120 -2.89 0.61 9.70
N SER A 121 -4.09 0.30 9.26
CA SER A 121 -4.29 -0.55 8.10
C SER A 121 -5.21 0.08 7.04
N ALA A 122 -5.11 -0.42 5.82
CA ALA A 122 -6.01 -0.05 4.74
C ALA A 122 -7.47 -0.46 5.03
N LEU A 123 -7.68 -1.54 5.80
CA LEU A 123 -9.02 -1.95 6.22
C LEU A 123 -9.63 -0.97 7.22
N ASP A 124 -8.83 -0.40 8.13
CA ASP A 124 -9.31 0.61 9.08
C ASP A 124 -9.74 1.87 8.33
N ALA A 125 -8.92 2.36 7.39
CA ALA A 125 -9.26 3.50 6.56
C ALA A 125 -10.56 3.26 5.76
N ALA A 126 -10.68 2.11 5.08
CA ALA A 126 -11.87 1.76 4.33
C ALA A 126 -13.12 1.57 5.23
N ALA A 127 -12.95 1.08 6.46
CA ALA A 127 -14.04 0.91 7.41
C ALA A 127 -14.58 2.27 7.91
N ILE A 128 -13.69 3.22 8.21
CA ILE A 128 -14.08 4.58 8.59
C ILE A 128 -14.72 5.30 7.41
N CYS A 129 -14.11 5.24 6.22
CA CYS A 129 -14.66 5.79 4.98
C CYS A 129 -16.11 5.29 4.75
N ARG A 130 -16.35 3.97 4.88
CA ARG A 130 -17.71 3.40 4.77
C ARG A 130 -18.69 4.04 5.76
N LYS A 131 -18.31 4.17 7.03
CA LYS A 131 -19.16 4.76 8.08
C LYS A 131 -19.49 6.22 7.79
N ARG A 132 -18.53 6.98 7.26
CA ARG A 132 -18.70 8.39 6.89
C ARG A 132 -19.56 8.55 5.65
N CYS A 133 -19.40 7.71 4.61
CA CYS A 133 -20.30 7.67 3.45
C CYS A 133 -21.76 7.43 3.79
N TRP A 134 -22.07 6.83 4.95
CA TRP A 134 -23.45 6.67 5.41
C TRP A 134 -24.02 7.94 6.07
N LYS A 135 -23.15 8.83 6.54
CA LYS A 135 -23.51 10.06 7.27
C LYS A 135 -23.48 11.30 6.37
N THR A 136 -22.66 11.29 5.35
CA THR A 136 -22.47 12.42 4.41
C THR A 136 -22.93 12.04 3.02
N ASP A 137 -23.50 12.98 2.28
CA ASP A 137 -24.07 12.73 0.95
C ASP A 137 -23.04 12.80 -0.15
N TRP A 138 -21.92 13.49 0.08
CA TRP A 138 -20.92 13.76 -0.94
C TRP A 138 -19.52 13.39 -0.46
N VAL A 139 -18.73 12.89 -1.38
CA VAL A 139 -17.30 12.68 -1.17
C VAL A 139 -16.51 13.30 -2.32
N ILE A 140 -15.29 13.73 -2.01
CA ILE A 140 -14.28 14.08 -2.99
C ILE A 140 -13.27 12.94 -2.99
N ASP A 141 -13.16 12.24 -4.11
CA ASP A 141 -12.16 11.21 -4.39
C ASP A 141 -10.93 11.91 -4.98
N LEU A 142 -9.84 11.97 -4.24
CA LEU A 142 -8.64 12.74 -4.57
C LEU A 142 -7.51 11.82 -5.06
N ASP A 143 -6.89 12.19 -6.17
CA ASP A 143 -5.66 11.57 -6.69
C ASP A 143 -4.62 12.67 -6.91
N ILE A 144 -3.48 12.58 -6.24
CA ILE A 144 -2.37 13.53 -6.40
C ILE A 144 -1.46 13.03 -7.53
N GLN A 145 -1.26 13.88 -8.54
CA GLN A 145 -0.46 13.53 -9.70
C GLN A 145 1.02 13.42 -9.36
N LYS A 146 1.65 12.27 -9.62
CA LYS A 146 3.09 12.05 -9.43
C LYS A 146 3.62 12.54 -8.07
N PHE A 147 2.90 12.24 -7.00
CA PHE A 147 3.18 12.77 -5.65
C PHE A 147 4.67 12.64 -5.26
N PHE A 148 5.22 11.42 -5.28
CA PHE A 148 6.61 11.19 -4.88
C PHE A 148 7.64 11.93 -5.74
N ASP A 149 7.33 12.21 -7.00
CA ASP A 149 8.21 12.94 -7.92
C ASP A 149 8.08 14.47 -7.77
N SER A 150 7.04 14.94 -7.05
CA SER A 150 6.67 16.36 -6.96
C SER A 150 6.97 17.01 -5.61
N VAL A 151 7.27 16.22 -4.58
CA VAL A 151 7.55 16.71 -3.22
C VAL A 151 8.68 17.73 -3.21
N ARG A 152 8.43 18.93 -2.69
CA ARG A 152 9.43 20.03 -2.61
C ARG A 152 10.40 19.78 -1.46
N TRP A 153 11.69 19.86 -1.73
CA TRP A 153 12.73 19.60 -0.73
C TRP A 153 12.79 20.64 0.37
N ASP A 154 12.63 21.92 0.03
CA ASP A 154 12.63 23.03 1.00
C ASP A 154 11.54 22.84 2.06
N LEU A 155 10.32 22.50 1.63
CA LEU A 155 9.19 22.24 2.55
C LEU A 155 9.39 20.95 3.35
N THR A 156 9.95 19.90 2.71
CA THR A 156 10.25 18.64 3.40
C THR A 156 11.30 18.86 4.49
N ILE A 157 12.38 19.55 4.17
CA ILE A 157 13.48 19.85 5.11
C ILE A 157 12.94 20.72 6.26
N LYS A 158 12.18 21.77 5.96
CA LYS A 158 11.55 22.62 6.96
C LYS A 158 10.66 21.82 7.92
N ALA A 159 9.88 20.86 7.40
CA ALA A 159 9.05 19.99 8.21
C ALA A 159 9.89 19.04 9.09
N VAL A 160 10.98 18.48 8.56
CA VAL A 160 11.90 17.63 9.35
C VAL A 160 12.57 18.46 10.46
N GLU A 161 13.11 19.63 10.15
CA GLU A 161 13.76 20.53 11.10
C GLU A 161 12.81 20.97 12.23
N ALA A 162 11.51 21.07 11.97
CA ALA A 162 10.51 21.40 13.00
C ALA A 162 10.26 20.26 14.02
N HIS A 163 10.69 19.02 13.71
CA HIS A 163 10.41 17.84 14.56
C HIS A 163 11.65 17.12 15.05
N THR A 164 12.84 17.58 14.69
CA THR A 164 14.07 16.99 15.20
C THR A 164 15.14 18.05 15.43
N ASP A 165 15.73 18.02 16.59
CA ASP A 165 16.92 18.75 16.99
C ASP A 165 18.22 17.97 16.71
N VAL A 166 18.10 16.75 16.14
CA VAL A 166 19.21 15.84 15.87
C VAL A 166 19.87 16.20 14.52
N PRO A 167 21.07 16.82 14.52
CA PRO A 167 21.66 17.40 13.29
C PRO A 167 21.90 16.37 12.18
N TRP A 168 22.27 15.14 12.54
CA TRP A 168 22.55 14.12 11.54
C TRP A 168 21.31 13.60 10.83
N VAL A 169 20.13 13.67 11.45
CA VAL A 169 18.86 13.32 10.76
C VAL A 169 18.62 14.27 9.60
N VAL A 170 18.72 15.58 9.85
CA VAL A 170 18.56 16.62 8.82
C VAL A 170 19.63 16.49 7.73
N LEU A 171 20.90 16.27 8.13
CA LEU A 171 22.02 16.10 7.22
C LEU A 171 21.78 14.96 6.22
N TYR A 172 21.39 13.78 6.74
CA TYR A 172 21.21 12.61 5.88
C TYR A 172 19.95 12.71 5.03
N VAL A 173 18.84 13.27 5.53
CA VAL A 173 17.66 13.56 4.71
C VAL A 173 18.03 14.46 3.54
N LYS A 174 18.78 15.54 3.76
CA LYS A 174 19.27 16.44 2.68
C LYS A 174 20.07 15.67 1.63
N ARG A 175 21.03 14.83 2.06
CA ARG A 175 21.86 14.02 1.15
C ARG A 175 21.04 13.02 0.33
N TRP A 176 20.04 12.34 0.92
CA TRP A 176 19.21 11.41 0.16
C TRP A 176 18.25 12.08 -0.81
N LEU A 177 17.73 13.24 -0.47
CA LEU A 177 16.92 14.02 -1.41
C LEU A 177 17.76 14.43 -2.65
N GLN A 178 19.01 14.79 -2.45
CA GLN A 178 19.95 15.20 -3.51
C GLN A 178 20.63 14.04 -4.25
N ALA A 179 20.53 12.80 -3.75
CA ALA A 179 21.18 11.67 -4.41
C ALA A 179 20.66 11.48 -5.84
N PRO A 180 21.57 11.39 -6.86
CA PRO A 180 21.16 11.26 -8.25
C PRO A 180 20.49 9.91 -8.54
N LEU A 181 19.68 9.85 -9.60
CA LEU A 181 19.18 8.59 -10.15
C LEU A 181 20.14 8.07 -11.21
N GLN A 182 20.51 6.79 -11.14
CA GLN A 182 21.17 6.11 -12.23
C GLN A 182 20.10 5.46 -13.13
N LEU A 183 19.99 5.96 -14.35
CA LEU A 183 19.06 5.46 -15.36
C LEU A 183 19.51 4.11 -15.92
N PRO A 184 18.62 3.36 -16.62
CA PRO A 184 18.96 2.05 -17.18
C PRO A 184 20.16 2.04 -18.16
N ASP A 185 20.44 3.17 -18.81
CA ASP A 185 21.59 3.37 -19.70
C ASP A 185 22.90 3.71 -18.96
N GLY A 186 22.85 3.79 -17.61
CA GLY A 186 23.98 4.12 -16.76
C GLY A 186 24.18 5.62 -16.53
N THR A 187 23.45 6.50 -17.20
CA THR A 187 23.54 7.95 -16.99
C THR A 187 23.03 8.37 -15.62
N LEU A 188 23.61 9.42 -15.05
CA LEU A 188 23.16 10.01 -13.80
C LEU A 188 22.23 11.18 -14.09
N ALA A 189 21.05 11.13 -13.52
CA ALA A 189 20.06 12.21 -13.59
C ALA A 189 19.93 12.89 -12.22
N ASP A 190 20.23 14.17 -12.17
CA ASP A 190 20.01 15.00 -11.00
C ASP A 190 18.53 15.32 -10.85
N ARG A 191 18.13 15.60 -9.60
CA ARG A 191 16.76 15.98 -9.24
C ARG A 191 16.77 17.31 -8.50
N ASP A 192 15.71 18.07 -8.65
CA ASP A 192 15.47 19.33 -7.92
C ASP A 192 14.31 19.20 -6.91
N ARG A 193 13.58 18.08 -6.96
CA ARG A 193 12.43 17.76 -6.15
C ARG A 193 12.18 16.24 -6.09
N GLY A 194 11.19 15.86 -5.32
CA GLY A 194 10.75 14.47 -5.20
C GLY A 194 11.61 13.63 -4.27
N THR A 195 11.13 12.43 -4.02
CA THR A 195 11.83 11.41 -3.22
C THR A 195 11.67 10.05 -3.91
N PRO A 196 12.71 9.20 -3.95
CA PRO A 196 12.65 7.94 -4.70
C PRO A 196 11.57 7.00 -4.18
N GLN A 197 10.72 6.49 -5.08
CA GLN A 197 9.79 5.41 -4.74
C GLN A 197 10.59 4.11 -4.53
N GLY A 198 10.69 3.65 -3.28
CA GLY A 198 11.48 2.47 -2.88
C GLY A 198 12.58 2.78 -1.87
N SER A 199 12.80 4.04 -1.54
CA SER A 199 13.64 4.49 -0.45
C SER A 199 12.97 4.21 0.91
N SER A 200 13.73 3.74 1.91
CA SER A 200 13.19 3.41 3.25
C SER A 200 12.75 4.65 4.04
N VAL A 201 13.31 5.82 3.78
CA VAL A 201 12.95 7.08 4.46
C VAL A 201 11.78 7.81 3.77
N SER A 202 11.54 7.55 2.48
CA SER A 202 10.51 8.26 1.70
C SER A 202 9.10 8.17 2.29
N PRO A 203 8.62 7.05 2.86
CA PRO A 203 7.28 6.96 3.44
C PRO A 203 7.05 7.93 4.60
N VAL A 204 7.99 8.06 5.52
CA VAL A 204 7.85 8.98 6.66
C VAL A 204 7.95 10.44 6.22
N LEU A 205 8.83 10.76 5.26
CA LEU A 205 8.92 12.10 4.67
C LEU A 205 7.65 12.49 3.91
N ALA A 206 7.09 11.57 3.15
CA ALA A 206 5.83 11.72 2.43
C ALA A 206 4.66 12.01 3.37
N ASN A 207 4.54 11.23 4.45
CA ASN A 207 3.53 11.47 5.47
C ASN A 207 3.71 12.80 6.18
N LEU A 208 4.93 13.17 6.53
CA LEU A 208 5.23 14.44 7.19
C LEU A 208 4.91 15.63 6.27
N TYR A 209 5.22 15.52 4.98
CA TYR A 209 4.86 16.52 3.98
C TYR A 209 3.35 16.73 3.89
N LEU A 210 2.59 15.63 3.71
CA LEU A 210 1.13 15.70 3.60
C LEU A 210 0.43 16.05 4.90
N HIS A 211 1.04 15.77 6.05
CA HIS A 211 0.54 16.24 7.34
C HIS A 211 0.37 17.76 7.36
N TYR A 212 1.37 18.51 6.86
CA TYR A 212 1.29 19.97 6.79
C TYR A 212 0.59 20.49 5.54
N ALA A 213 0.82 19.86 4.41
CA ALA A 213 0.26 20.28 3.14
C ALA A 213 -1.26 20.07 3.07
N PHE A 214 -1.74 18.99 3.67
CA PHE A 214 -3.13 18.54 3.56
C PHE A 214 -3.82 18.36 4.91
N ASP A 215 -3.33 17.46 5.78
CA ASP A 215 -4.08 17.00 6.96
C ASP A 215 -4.42 18.15 7.92
N MET A 216 -3.40 18.87 8.41
CA MET A 216 -3.58 19.96 9.36
C MET A 216 -4.16 21.22 8.72
N TRP A 217 -3.84 21.46 7.44
CA TRP A 217 -4.44 22.55 6.69
C TRP A 217 -5.95 22.33 6.53
N LEU A 218 -6.38 21.15 6.10
CA LEU A 218 -7.80 20.84 5.93
C LEU A 218 -8.56 20.90 7.26
N HIS A 219 -7.96 20.36 8.33
CA HIS A 219 -8.52 20.40 9.67
C HIS A 219 -8.75 21.83 10.17
N ARG A 220 -7.83 22.75 9.88
CA ARG A 220 -7.90 24.16 10.28
C ARG A 220 -8.90 24.97 9.43
N GLU A 221 -8.81 24.85 8.10
CA GLU A 221 -9.63 25.66 7.18
C GLU A 221 -11.08 25.15 7.07
N PHE A 222 -11.29 23.85 7.28
CA PHE A 222 -12.59 23.18 7.14
C PHE A 222 -12.86 22.24 8.32
N PRO A 223 -13.02 22.72 9.55
CA PRO A 223 -13.10 21.88 10.76
C PRO A 223 -14.31 20.94 10.81
N THR A 224 -15.34 21.19 9.99
CA THR A 224 -16.53 20.32 9.88
C THR A 224 -16.39 19.23 8.81
N VAL A 225 -15.31 19.28 8.03
CA VAL A 225 -15.01 18.30 6.96
C VAL A 225 -14.10 17.22 7.50
N THR A 226 -14.44 15.98 7.25
CA THR A 226 -13.61 14.83 7.63
C THR A 226 -13.01 14.15 6.40
N PHE A 227 -11.93 13.42 6.58
CA PHE A 227 -11.25 12.72 5.48
C PHE A 227 -10.62 11.42 5.96
N GLU A 228 -10.27 10.53 5.05
CA GLU A 228 -9.32 9.46 5.22
C GLU A 228 -8.21 9.61 4.18
N ARG A 229 -6.96 9.51 4.65
CA ARG A 229 -5.79 9.51 3.77
C ARG A 229 -4.94 8.27 3.97
N PHE A 230 -4.59 7.62 2.87
CA PHE A 230 -3.64 6.52 2.84
C PHE A 230 -2.52 6.85 1.84
N ALA A 231 -1.37 7.30 2.34
CA ALA A 231 -0.31 7.92 1.53
C ALA A 231 -0.84 9.12 0.73
N ASP A 232 -0.79 9.07 -0.60
CA ASP A 232 -1.28 10.09 -1.52
C ASP A 232 -2.76 9.90 -1.94
N ASP A 233 -3.38 8.81 -1.55
CA ASP A 233 -4.79 8.49 -1.85
C ASP A 233 -5.68 9.02 -0.71
N ALA A 234 -6.63 9.90 -1.01
CA ALA A 234 -7.46 10.53 0.00
C ALA A 234 -8.93 10.65 -0.41
N VAL A 235 -9.83 10.50 0.56
CA VAL A 235 -11.28 10.67 0.42
C VAL A 235 -11.75 11.71 1.42
N VAL A 236 -12.43 12.76 0.94
CA VAL A 236 -12.93 13.88 1.77
C VAL A 236 -14.44 13.88 1.79
N HIS A 237 -15.06 13.99 2.97
CA HIS A 237 -16.49 13.86 3.18
C HIS A 237 -17.16 15.23 3.37
N CYS A 238 -18.21 15.47 2.57
CA CYS A 238 -18.97 16.72 2.57
C CYS A 238 -20.48 16.47 2.70
N VAL A 239 -21.19 17.38 3.33
CA VAL A 239 -22.64 17.26 3.54
C VAL A 239 -23.41 17.66 2.27
N THR A 240 -22.97 18.71 1.55
CA THR A 240 -23.62 19.24 0.35
C THR A 240 -22.67 19.27 -0.84
N GLU A 241 -23.23 19.24 -2.04
CA GLU A 241 -22.45 19.38 -3.29
C GLU A 241 -21.73 20.74 -3.34
N ARG A 242 -22.39 21.81 -2.91
CA ARG A 242 -21.80 23.16 -2.83
C ARG A 242 -20.56 23.17 -1.93
N GLN A 243 -20.66 22.52 -0.76
CA GLN A 243 -19.51 22.35 0.13
C GLN A 243 -18.39 21.56 -0.55
N ALA A 244 -18.71 20.43 -1.19
CA ALA A 244 -17.72 19.59 -1.90
C ALA A 244 -16.98 20.38 -3.00
N ARG A 245 -17.71 21.18 -3.80
CA ARG A 245 -17.11 22.03 -4.84
C ARG A 245 -16.19 23.11 -4.25
N ARG A 246 -16.62 23.78 -3.16
CA ARG A 246 -15.81 24.77 -2.46
C ARG A 246 -14.54 24.17 -1.87
N VAL A 247 -14.67 23.03 -1.18
CA VAL A 247 -13.54 22.31 -0.55
C VAL A 247 -12.57 21.82 -1.60
N LEU A 248 -13.05 21.24 -2.71
CA LEU A 248 -12.20 20.79 -3.81
C LEU A 248 -11.39 21.93 -4.44
N ALA A 249 -12.02 23.07 -4.70
CA ALA A 249 -11.34 24.25 -5.24
C ALA A 249 -10.24 24.76 -4.28
N ALA A 250 -10.52 24.80 -2.98
CA ALA A 250 -9.56 25.21 -1.96
C ALA A 250 -8.39 24.19 -1.84
N ILE A 251 -8.68 22.89 -1.89
CA ILE A 251 -7.65 21.84 -1.90
C ILE A 251 -6.78 21.97 -3.16
N ALA A 252 -7.36 22.19 -4.35
CA ALA A 252 -6.60 22.34 -5.58
C ALA A 252 -5.63 23.51 -5.49
N HIS A 253 -6.09 24.67 -5.03
CA HIS A 253 -5.24 25.85 -4.79
C HIS A 253 -4.12 25.55 -3.79
N ARG A 254 -4.47 24.94 -2.66
CA ARG A 254 -3.49 24.55 -1.64
C ARG A 254 -2.43 23.59 -2.16
N MET A 255 -2.81 22.61 -2.98
CA MET A 255 -1.85 21.69 -3.58
C MET A 255 -0.86 22.43 -4.48
N GLU A 256 -1.32 23.40 -5.29
CA GLU A 256 -0.45 24.21 -6.15
C GLU A 256 0.54 25.05 -5.31
N GLU A 257 0.11 25.69 -4.21
CA GLU A 257 0.98 26.42 -3.29
C GLU A 257 2.15 25.56 -2.78
N VAL A 258 1.88 24.31 -2.48
CA VAL A 258 2.90 23.36 -1.98
C VAL A 258 3.59 22.55 -3.09
N GLY A 259 3.43 22.93 -4.37
CA GLY A 259 4.09 22.29 -5.50
C GLY A 259 3.52 20.95 -5.93
N LEU A 260 2.31 20.62 -5.50
CA LEU A 260 1.57 19.42 -5.88
C LEU A 260 0.45 19.76 -6.87
N ARG A 261 -0.08 18.75 -7.56
CA ARG A 261 -1.24 18.91 -8.45
C ARG A 261 -2.21 17.76 -8.30
N LEU A 262 -3.50 18.07 -8.30
CA LEU A 262 -4.54 17.06 -8.37
C LEU A 262 -4.64 16.50 -9.80
N HIS A 263 -4.92 15.19 -9.91
CA HIS A 263 -5.08 14.56 -11.21
C HIS A 263 -6.48 14.88 -11.78
N PRO A 264 -6.60 15.65 -12.90
CA PRO A 264 -7.87 16.20 -13.35
C PRO A 264 -8.90 15.14 -13.74
N ALA A 265 -8.46 14.01 -14.31
CA ALA A 265 -9.38 12.95 -14.77
C ALA A 265 -9.75 11.95 -13.67
N LYS A 266 -9.02 11.90 -12.55
CA LYS A 266 -9.27 10.94 -11.48
C LYS A 266 -9.89 11.58 -10.25
N THR A 267 -9.56 12.83 -9.96
CA THR A 267 -10.20 13.59 -8.89
C THR A 267 -11.64 13.91 -9.26
N LYS A 268 -12.59 13.52 -8.41
CA LYS A 268 -14.02 13.70 -8.72
C LYS A 268 -14.87 13.86 -7.47
N ILE A 269 -15.98 14.56 -7.62
CA ILE A 269 -17.03 14.67 -6.61
C ILE A 269 -18.03 13.55 -6.85
N VAL A 270 -18.35 12.78 -5.82
CA VAL A 270 -19.20 11.57 -5.91
C VAL A 270 -20.36 11.69 -4.94
N TYR A 271 -21.56 11.38 -5.41
CA TYR A 271 -22.76 11.30 -4.59
C TYR A 271 -22.92 9.92 -3.97
N CYS A 272 -23.01 9.85 -2.64
CA CYS A 272 -23.16 8.61 -1.88
C CYS A 272 -24.61 8.11 -1.92
N LYS A 273 -25.09 7.72 -3.12
CA LYS A 273 -26.46 7.27 -3.37
C LYS A 273 -26.82 6.02 -2.55
N ASP A 274 -27.99 6.02 -1.94
CA ASP A 274 -28.57 4.86 -1.23
C ASP A 274 -30.12 4.85 -1.32
N GLY A 275 -30.79 4.06 -0.49
CA GLY A 275 -32.27 3.96 -0.51
C GLY A 275 -33.00 5.26 -0.15
N ARG A 276 -32.36 6.15 0.63
CA ARG A 276 -32.92 7.47 1.03
C ARG A 276 -32.46 8.57 0.08
N ARG A 277 -31.22 8.51 -0.38
CA ARG A 277 -30.54 9.47 -1.27
C ARG A 277 -30.72 9.05 -2.74
N ARG A 278 -31.80 9.50 -3.37
CA ARG A 278 -32.27 9.02 -4.69
C ARG A 278 -31.89 9.89 -5.88
N GLY A 279 -31.19 11.02 -5.67
CA GLY A 279 -30.78 11.95 -6.73
C GLY A 279 -30.07 11.26 -7.91
N LYS A 280 -30.17 11.86 -9.09
CA LYS A 280 -29.41 11.48 -10.28
C LYS A 280 -28.20 12.40 -10.38
N HIS A 281 -27.01 11.83 -10.24
CA HIS A 281 -25.73 12.54 -10.32
C HIS A 281 -24.79 11.76 -11.23
N GLU A 282 -23.84 12.44 -11.84
CA GLU A 282 -22.89 11.88 -12.80
C GLU A 282 -22.05 10.77 -12.17
N HIS A 283 -21.51 11.03 -10.98
CA HIS A 283 -20.67 10.09 -10.28
C HIS A 283 -21.37 9.58 -9.01
N THR A 284 -21.62 8.28 -8.95
CA THR A 284 -22.21 7.57 -7.79
C THR A 284 -21.33 6.43 -7.31
N SER A 285 -20.04 6.44 -7.65
CA SER A 285 -19.08 5.45 -7.21
C SER A 285 -17.66 6.00 -7.27
N PHE A 286 -16.82 5.53 -6.36
CA PHE A 286 -15.37 5.77 -6.34
C PHE A 286 -14.62 4.52 -5.90
N THR A 287 -13.31 4.52 -6.07
CA THR A 287 -12.47 3.38 -5.67
C THR A 287 -11.39 3.86 -4.71
N PHE A 288 -11.35 3.25 -3.52
CA PHE A 288 -10.37 3.55 -2.48
C PHE A 288 -9.78 2.24 -1.94
N LEU A 289 -8.45 2.13 -1.93
CA LEU A 289 -7.71 0.98 -1.39
C LEU A 289 -8.14 -0.39 -1.97
N GLY A 290 -8.43 -0.43 -3.27
CA GLY A 290 -8.85 -1.66 -3.94
C GLY A 290 -10.32 -2.05 -3.73
N PHE A 291 -11.11 -1.18 -3.08
CA PHE A 291 -12.55 -1.31 -2.91
C PHE A 291 -13.30 -0.27 -3.74
N THR A 292 -14.30 -0.70 -4.50
CA THR A 292 -15.26 0.23 -5.13
C THR A 292 -16.44 0.44 -4.20
N PHE A 293 -16.61 1.68 -3.77
CA PHE A 293 -17.74 2.19 -3.01
C PHE A 293 -18.85 2.59 -3.98
N ARG A 294 -20.03 2.00 -3.85
CA ARG A 294 -21.21 2.29 -4.68
C ARG A 294 -22.50 1.78 -4.05
N PRO A 295 -23.69 2.16 -4.58
CA PRO A 295 -24.94 1.56 -4.16
C PRO A 295 -24.94 0.04 -4.36
N ARG A 296 -25.30 -0.71 -3.30
CA ARG A 296 -25.41 -2.18 -3.30
C ARG A 296 -26.59 -2.63 -2.49
N ALA A 297 -27.22 -3.72 -2.90
CA ALA A 297 -28.26 -4.37 -2.11
C ALA A 297 -27.65 -4.91 -0.79
N ALA A 298 -28.27 -4.56 0.31
CA ALA A 298 -27.94 -5.07 1.64
C ALA A 298 -29.21 -5.68 2.25
N ARG A 299 -29.03 -6.47 3.32
CA ARG A 299 -30.13 -7.02 4.12
C ARG A 299 -30.03 -6.49 5.54
N ASP A 300 -31.17 -6.12 6.10
CA ASP A 300 -31.26 -5.76 7.51
C ASP A 300 -31.31 -7.04 8.40
N ARG A 301 -31.33 -6.86 9.71
CA ARG A 301 -31.40 -7.97 10.67
C ARG A 301 -32.68 -8.82 10.55
N LYS A 302 -33.75 -8.24 9.99
CA LYS A 302 -35.06 -8.90 9.77
C LYS A 302 -35.15 -9.54 8.38
N GLY A 303 -34.07 -9.50 7.56
CA GLY A 303 -34.04 -10.04 6.20
C GLY A 303 -34.55 -9.09 5.12
N GLY A 304 -35.03 -7.89 5.49
CA GLY A 304 -35.49 -6.86 4.55
C GLY A 304 -34.35 -6.39 3.64
N ARG A 305 -34.63 -6.18 2.36
CA ARG A 305 -33.66 -5.70 1.37
C ARG A 305 -33.71 -4.18 1.29
N PHE A 306 -32.56 -3.54 1.33
CA PHE A 306 -32.41 -2.11 1.14
C PHE A 306 -31.15 -1.78 0.33
N LEU A 307 -31.10 -0.57 -0.25
CA LEU A 307 -29.93 -0.08 -0.97
C LEU A 307 -29.03 0.69 0.00
N SER A 308 -27.77 0.31 0.07
CA SER A 308 -26.75 0.97 0.92
C SER A 308 -25.51 1.28 0.10
N PHE A 309 -24.83 2.37 0.44
CA PHE A 309 -23.54 2.71 -0.16
C PHE A 309 -22.45 1.87 0.50
N GLN A 310 -21.90 0.88 -0.22
CA GLN A 310 -21.06 -0.17 0.34
C GLN A 310 -19.78 -0.39 -0.48
N PRO A 311 -18.63 -0.61 0.20
CA PRO A 311 -17.41 -1.07 -0.44
C PRO A 311 -17.48 -2.57 -0.77
N ALA A 312 -16.97 -2.95 -1.92
CA ALA A 312 -16.64 -4.32 -2.28
C ALA A 312 -15.39 -4.32 -3.16
N ILE A 313 -14.75 -5.47 -3.34
CA ILE A 313 -13.59 -5.59 -4.22
C ILE A 313 -13.81 -4.85 -5.55
N SER A 314 -12.83 -4.04 -5.95
CA SER A 314 -12.87 -3.30 -7.22
C SER A 314 -12.74 -4.24 -8.41
N LYS A 315 -13.23 -3.79 -9.59
CA LYS A 315 -13.07 -4.57 -10.83
C LYS A 315 -11.62 -4.85 -11.16
N ASP A 316 -10.73 -3.87 -10.94
CA ASP A 316 -9.30 -4.00 -11.23
C ASP A 316 -8.61 -4.97 -10.28
N ALA A 317 -8.91 -4.87 -8.96
CA ALA A 317 -8.41 -5.84 -7.99
C ALA A 317 -8.91 -7.26 -8.33
N LEU A 318 -10.18 -7.42 -8.68
CA LEU A 318 -10.75 -8.70 -9.07
C LEU A 318 -10.10 -9.25 -10.35
N LYS A 319 -9.82 -8.40 -11.35
CA LYS A 319 -9.11 -8.77 -12.58
C LYS A 319 -7.69 -9.24 -12.27
N LYS A 320 -6.97 -8.51 -11.41
CA LYS A 320 -5.60 -8.86 -10.97
C LYS A 320 -5.55 -10.24 -10.31
N ILE A 321 -6.36 -10.46 -9.28
CA ILE A 321 -6.36 -11.76 -8.56
C ILE A 321 -6.93 -12.90 -9.42
N SER A 322 -7.86 -12.61 -10.35
CA SER A 322 -8.33 -13.60 -11.34
C SER A 322 -7.22 -14.00 -12.32
N GLY A 323 -6.34 -13.06 -12.69
CA GLY A 323 -5.15 -13.32 -13.50
C GLY A 323 -4.17 -14.22 -12.76
N GLU A 324 -3.94 -13.97 -11.48
CA GLU A 324 -3.08 -14.78 -10.62
C GLU A 324 -3.60 -16.21 -10.48
N VAL A 325 -4.89 -16.39 -10.18
CA VAL A 325 -5.53 -17.72 -10.14
C VAL A 325 -5.38 -18.48 -11.47
N ARG A 326 -5.50 -17.78 -12.60
CA ARG A 326 -5.27 -18.37 -13.94
C ARG A 326 -3.82 -18.79 -14.11
N GLY A 327 -2.89 -17.96 -13.64
CA GLY A 327 -1.45 -18.21 -13.70
C GLY A 327 -0.99 -19.45 -12.91
N TRP A 328 -1.71 -19.85 -11.88
CA TRP A 328 -1.40 -21.05 -11.11
C TRP A 328 -1.53 -22.33 -11.94
N ARG A 329 -2.34 -22.34 -13.02
CA ARG A 329 -2.56 -23.50 -13.91
C ARG A 329 -2.84 -24.80 -13.14
N LEU A 330 -3.65 -24.73 -12.07
CA LEU A 330 -3.91 -25.84 -11.15
C LEU A 330 -4.26 -27.15 -11.87
N HIS A 331 -5.09 -27.08 -12.92
CA HIS A 331 -5.52 -28.24 -13.71
C HIS A 331 -4.35 -28.99 -14.36
N ARG A 332 -3.22 -28.34 -14.63
CA ARG A 332 -2.02 -28.95 -15.26
C ARG A 332 -1.05 -29.56 -14.24
N ARG A 333 -1.24 -29.31 -12.94
CA ARG A 333 -0.35 -29.77 -11.86
C ARG A 333 -0.75 -31.17 -11.37
N VAL A 334 -0.90 -32.12 -12.27
CA VAL A 334 -1.35 -33.48 -11.98
C VAL A 334 -0.33 -34.34 -11.18
N ASN A 335 0.91 -33.88 -11.11
CA ASN A 335 1.95 -34.45 -10.26
C ASN A 335 1.73 -34.17 -8.77
N LEU A 336 1.03 -33.09 -8.41
CA LEU A 336 0.73 -32.74 -7.03
C LEU A 336 -0.51 -33.46 -6.49
N THR A 337 -0.63 -33.52 -5.17
CA THR A 337 -1.83 -33.96 -4.44
C THR A 337 -2.73 -32.77 -4.12
N PHE A 338 -3.99 -33.03 -3.69
CA PHE A 338 -4.88 -31.98 -3.20
C PHE A 338 -4.30 -31.20 -2.00
N VAL A 339 -3.59 -31.92 -1.12
CA VAL A 339 -2.96 -31.31 0.07
C VAL A 339 -1.84 -30.35 -0.34
N GLU A 340 -1.03 -30.71 -1.30
CA GLU A 340 0.06 -29.87 -1.82
C GLU A 340 -0.50 -28.64 -2.53
N LEU A 341 -1.51 -28.81 -3.40
CA LEU A 341 -2.22 -27.68 -4.03
C LEU A 341 -2.80 -26.72 -2.99
N ALA A 342 -3.40 -27.26 -1.92
CA ALA A 342 -3.95 -26.47 -0.85
C ALA A 342 -2.85 -25.70 -0.08
N LYS A 343 -1.71 -26.33 0.23
CA LYS A 343 -0.57 -25.68 0.90
C LYS A 343 -0.03 -24.49 0.09
N GLU A 344 0.09 -24.63 -1.21
CA GLU A 344 0.58 -23.54 -2.08
C GLU A 344 -0.40 -22.37 -2.20
N THR A 345 -1.70 -22.65 -2.23
CA THR A 345 -2.71 -21.61 -2.54
C THR A 345 -3.40 -21.01 -1.32
N ASN A 346 -3.56 -21.75 -0.23
CA ASN A 346 -4.38 -21.35 0.90
C ASN A 346 -3.95 -20.03 1.54
N LYS A 347 -2.65 -19.79 1.71
CA LYS A 347 -2.14 -18.57 2.33
C LYS A 347 -2.56 -17.33 1.53
N ILE A 348 -2.48 -17.42 0.21
CA ILE A 348 -2.83 -16.33 -0.73
C ILE A 348 -4.35 -16.13 -0.74
N VAL A 349 -5.11 -17.21 -0.90
CA VAL A 349 -6.59 -17.17 -0.94
C VAL A 349 -7.17 -16.67 0.38
N ALA A 350 -6.64 -17.13 1.51
CA ALA A 350 -7.06 -16.66 2.83
C ALA A 350 -6.80 -15.15 3.00
N GLY A 351 -5.66 -14.64 2.51
CA GLY A 351 -5.36 -13.21 2.49
C GLY A 351 -6.39 -12.40 1.67
N TRP A 352 -6.75 -12.88 0.48
CA TRP A 352 -7.79 -12.22 -0.33
C TRP A 352 -9.17 -12.27 0.35
N MET A 353 -9.52 -13.39 0.96
CA MET A 353 -10.79 -13.52 1.69
C MET A 353 -10.84 -12.58 2.88
N GLN A 354 -9.75 -12.47 3.65
CA GLN A 354 -9.64 -11.58 4.79
C GLN A 354 -9.73 -10.12 4.37
N TYR A 355 -9.00 -9.71 3.36
CA TYR A 355 -8.96 -8.32 2.90
C TYR A 355 -10.24 -7.95 2.13
N TYR A 356 -10.44 -8.51 0.94
CA TYR A 356 -11.54 -8.13 0.05
C TYR A 356 -12.92 -8.61 0.51
N GLY A 357 -12.98 -9.69 1.29
CA GLY A 357 -14.22 -10.21 1.84
C GLY A 357 -14.70 -9.52 3.11
N HIS A 358 -13.91 -8.57 3.66
CA HIS A 358 -14.21 -7.91 4.92
C HIS A 358 -15.57 -7.19 4.93
N PHE A 359 -15.90 -6.49 3.85
CA PHE A 359 -17.14 -5.70 3.75
C PHE A 359 -18.25 -6.38 2.98
N TYR A 360 -17.96 -7.05 1.85
CA TYR A 360 -18.96 -7.61 0.94
C TYR A 360 -18.49 -8.93 0.34
N ARG A 361 -18.64 -10.02 1.10
CA ARG A 361 -18.11 -11.35 0.78
C ARG A 361 -18.58 -11.90 -0.56
N SER A 362 -19.88 -11.71 -0.88
CA SER A 362 -20.47 -12.29 -2.09
C SER A 362 -19.83 -11.80 -3.38
N ALA A 363 -19.15 -10.64 -3.37
CA ALA A 363 -18.40 -10.15 -4.54
C ALA A 363 -17.19 -11.05 -4.90
N LEU A 364 -16.69 -11.87 -3.96
CA LEU A 364 -15.62 -12.83 -4.20
C LEU A 364 -16.11 -14.21 -4.65
N TYR A 365 -17.38 -14.54 -4.43
CA TYR A 365 -17.88 -15.90 -4.71
C TYR A 365 -17.61 -16.39 -6.14
N PRO A 366 -17.79 -15.58 -7.19
CA PRO A 366 -17.48 -16.03 -8.55
C PRO A 366 -16.01 -16.40 -8.78
N LEU A 367 -15.08 -15.70 -8.12
CA LEU A 367 -13.65 -16.01 -8.16
C LEU A 367 -13.35 -17.31 -7.42
N LEU A 368 -13.91 -17.47 -6.21
CA LEU A 368 -13.69 -18.66 -5.38
C LEU A 368 -14.29 -19.92 -6.05
N ALA A 369 -15.47 -19.77 -6.67
CA ALA A 369 -16.08 -20.84 -7.47
C ALA A 369 -15.21 -21.23 -8.71
N ARG A 370 -14.51 -20.26 -9.29
CA ARG A 370 -13.58 -20.52 -10.39
C ARG A 370 -12.38 -21.37 -9.92
N ILE A 371 -11.90 -21.20 -8.69
CA ILE A 371 -10.87 -22.08 -8.11
C ILE A 371 -11.41 -23.51 -8.07
N ASN A 372 -12.63 -23.72 -7.58
CA ASN A 372 -13.27 -25.03 -7.59
C ASN A 372 -13.38 -25.63 -9.02
N ALA A 373 -13.71 -24.80 -10.01
CA ALA A 373 -13.76 -25.27 -11.40
C ALA A 373 -12.38 -25.73 -11.91
N TYR A 374 -11.28 -25.10 -11.47
CA TYR A 374 -9.94 -25.60 -11.77
C TYR A 374 -9.61 -26.91 -11.03
N LEU A 375 -10.07 -27.08 -9.79
CA LEU A 375 -9.92 -28.32 -9.04
C LEU A 375 -10.71 -29.47 -9.69
N VAL A 376 -11.92 -29.23 -10.21
CA VAL A 376 -12.67 -30.23 -10.99
C VAL A 376 -11.88 -30.64 -12.24
N ARG A 377 -11.32 -29.69 -12.98
CA ARG A 377 -10.47 -30.01 -14.16
C ARG A 377 -9.25 -30.84 -13.75
N TRP A 378 -8.58 -30.48 -12.65
CA TRP A 378 -7.46 -31.22 -12.12
C TRP A 378 -7.84 -32.68 -11.80
N ILE A 379 -9.02 -32.94 -11.18
CA ILE A 379 -9.54 -34.31 -10.94
C ILE A 379 -9.67 -35.08 -12.25
N ARG A 380 -10.23 -34.43 -13.28
CA ARG A 380 -10.44 -35.05 -14.60
C ARG A 380 -9.12 -35.38 -15.29
N ASP A 381 -8.16 -34.46 -15.20
CA ASP A 381 -6.86 -34.65 -15.87
C ASP A 381 -5.98 -35.66 -15.13
N LYS A 382 -6.06 -35.73 -13.80
CA LYS A 382 -5.28 -36.70 -13.00
C LYS A 382 -5.86 -38.12 -12.99
N TYR A 383 -7.18 -38.27 -12.97
CA TYR A 383 -7.82 -39.58 -12.81
C TYR A 383 -8.66 -39.96 -14.04
N LYS A 384 -8.12 -40.82 -14.92
CA LYS A 384 -8.82 -41.26 -16.14
C LYS A 384 -10.25 -41.75 -15.92
N ARG A 385 -10.52 -42.50 -14.84
CA ARG A 385 -11.86 -42.99 -14.46
C ARG A 385 -12.86 -41.85 -14.04
N LEU A 386 -12.37 -40.64 -13.81
CA LEU A 386 -13.16 -39.45 -13.37
C LEU A 386 -13.23 -38.37 -14.45
N GLN A 387 -12.92 -38.66 -15.73
CA GLN A 387 -12.94 -37.67 -16.82
C GLN A 387 -14.31 -37.06 -17.07
N GLY A 388 -15.40 -37.79 -16.78
CA GLY A 388 -16.76 -37.27 -16.90
C GLY A 388 -17.04 -36.16 -15.92
N SER A 389 -17.55 -35.01 -16.40
CA SER A 389 -17.80 -33.81 -15.59
C SER A 389 -18.62 -34.12 -14.33
N LYS A 390 -19.75 -34.82 -14.44
CA LYS A 390 -20.59 -35.19 -13.30
C LYS A 390 -19.85 -36.02 -12.25
N LYS A 391 -19.01 -36.99 -12.68
CA LYS A 391 -18.21 -37.80 -11.76
C LYS A 391 -17.15 -37.00 -11.03
N ALA A 392 -16.48 -36.07 -11.71
CA ALA A 392 -15.47 -35.20 -11.11
C ALA A 392 -16.08 -34.21 -10.10
N HIS A 393 -17.24 -33.61 -10.40
CA HIS A 393 -17.96 -32.75 -9.46
C HIS A 393 -18.39 -33.52 -8.23
N ARG A 394 -18.98 -34.72 -8.37
CA ARG A 394 -19.34 -35.59 -7.24
C ARG A 394 -18.11 -35.90 -6.38
N LYS A 395 -16.97 -36.22 -7.02
CA LYS A 395 -15.72 -36.48 -6.30
C LYS A 395 -15.22 -35.28 -5.54
N LEU A 396 -15.26 -34.08 -6.11
CA LEU A 396 -14.92 -32.82 -5.41
C LEU A 396 -15.84 -32.63 -4.21
N GLN A 397 -17.15 -32.84 -4.37
CA GLN A 397 -18.14 -32.73 -3.30
C GLN A 397 -17.86 -33.70 -2.14
N GLU A 398 -17.59 -34.97 -2.43
CA GLU A 398 -17.21 -35.98 -1.42
C GLU A 398 -15.98 -35.54 -0.62
N ILE A 399 -14.94 -35.02 -1.33
CA ILE A 399 -13.71 -34.55 -0.68
C ILE A 399 -14.00 -33.32 0.18
N THR A 400 -14.82 -32.38 -0.31
CA THR A 400 -15.16 -31.15 0.42
C THR A 400 -15.95 -31.46 1.70
N VAL A 401 -16.88 -32.42 1.65
CA VAL A 401 -17.63 -32.86 2.83
C VAL A 401 -16.71 -33.55 3.84
N ARG A 402 -15.80 -34.42 3.34
CA ARG A 402 -14.88 -35.17 4.22
C ARG A 402 -13.77 -34.29 4.81
N TYR A 403 -13.33 -33.27 4.09
CA TYR A 403 -12.22 -32.40 4.48
C TYR A 403 -12.55 -30.90 4.27
N PRO A 404 -13.54 -30.35 4.99
CA PRO A 404 -14.10 -29.01 4.71
C PRO A 404 -13.12 -27.86 4.94
N ARG A 405 -12.00 -28.12 5.64
CA ARG A 405 -10.95 -27.13 5.93
C ARG A 405 -9.72 -27.26 5.04
N MET A 406 -9.73 -28.18 4.05
CA MET A 406 -8.56 -28.42 3.20
C MET A 406 -8.21 -27.19 2.36
N PHE A 407 -9.19 -26.59 1.70
CA PHE A 407 -9.00 -25.31 0.99
C PHE A 407 -9.66 -24.17 1.74
N ALA A 408 -8.96 -23.05 1.89
CA ALA A 408 -9.43 -21.87 2.63
C ALA A 408 -10.79 -21.36 2.15
N HIS A 409 -11.02 -21.33 0.82
CA HIS A 409 -12.25 -20.80 0.22
C HIS A 409 -13.47 -21.70 0.39
N TRP A 410 -13.30 -22.99 0.73
CA TRP A 410 -14.44 -23.89 0.97
C TRP A 410 -15.30 -23.47 2.18
N LYS A 411 -14.74 -22.68 3.09
CA LYS A 411 -15.51 -22.05 4.17
C LYS A 411 -16.66 -21.17 3.64
N TRP A 412 -16.52 -20.59 2.43
CA TRP A 412 -17.51 -19.68 1.83
C TRP A 412 -18.18 -20.27 0.59
N VAL A 413 -17.44 -21.02 -0.20
CA VAL A 413 -17.90 -21.62 -1.45
C VAL A 413 -17.42 -23.07 -1.50
N PRO A 414 -18.11 -24.00 -0.80
CA PRO A 414 -17.66 -25.37 -0.70
C PRO A 414 -17.82 -26.17 -2.00
N PHE A 415 -18.74 -25.76 -2.91
CA PHE A 415 -19.02 -26.49 -4.14
C PHE A 415 -18.77 -25.62 -5.39
N ALA A 416 -18.40 -26.28 -6.52
CA ALA A 416 -18.46 -25.67 -7.83
C ALA A 416 -19.92 -25.67 -8.31
N TRP A 417 -20.40 -24.50 -8.73
CA TRP A 417 -21.71 -24.31 -9.35
C TRP A 417 -21.63 -24.67 -10.84
#